data_d9d4e2d034a83b8a512b30c5c815f868
#
_entry.id   d9d4e2d034a83b8a512b30c5c815f868
#
_cell.length_a   1.000
_cell.length_b   1.000
_cell.length_c   1.000
_cell.angle_alpha   90.00
_cell.angle_beta   90.00
_cell.angle_gamma   90.00
#
_symmetry.space_group_name_H-M   'P 1'
#
loop_
_entity.id
_entity.type
_entity.pdbx_description
1 polymer ?
#
loop_
_entity_poly.entity_id
_entity_poly.type
_entity_poly.pdbx_seq_one_letter_code
_entity_poly.pdbx_strand_id
1 'polypeptide(L)'
;MAQGVQVIAVNVNDMPYEEVRRGRVRTIRRKRLPLDSGIPSVTLEFSYCIVPDGYFTPRHKHNFDQIRYTLSGVQSTGLGDLAPGECGYFPEGSYYGPQKQEGDCECLVLQFQGPSGERLLSNEEMNATYEKLIAVGAVFENGVYKGKKPDGSPKNKDSYEAIWEEHEGRDLTFPSPRYRDPVMMIAGEYRFVRDRKRAGVEIKHLGTFNELRTGIGFLRLRPGATLAGGEQEDAEIRFLLDGSVSYAGKSCVEGTYFYLPNGAHTETMRTREGATFFTISLPMIAEIAAERARSMETPEFATLGQPVAAGKAR
;
A
#
# COMPACT_ATOMS: atom_id res chain seq x y z
N MET A 1 26.48 -0.80 18.21
CA MET A 1 25.57 0.33 18.03
C MET A 1 24.56 -0.12 17.00
N ALA A 2 23.29 -0.19 17.36
CA ALA A 2 22.23 -0.50 16.39
C ALA A 2 22.28 0.57 15.28
N GLN A 3 22.30 0.17 14.01
CA GLN A 3 22.14 1.11 12.91
C GLN A 3 20.80 1.80 13.11
N GLY A 4 20.82 3.11 13.35
CA GLY A 4 19.60 3.90 13.53
C GLY A 4 18.72 3.76 12.29
N VAL A 5 17.43 3.64 12.50
CA VAL A 5 16.42 3.60 11.43
C VAL A 5 16.53 4.91 10.65
N GLN A 6 16.75 4.82 9.33
CA GLN A 6 17.02 5.98 8.49
C GLN A 6 15.82 6.38 7.65
N VAL A 7 15.64 7.69 7.48
CA VAL A 7 14.68 8.24 6.50
C VAL A 7 15.14 7.88 5.08
N ILE A 8 14.21 7.42 4.26
CA ILE A 8 14.42 7.20 2.84
C ILE A 8 13.90 8.42 2.08
N ALA A 9 14.70 8.96 1.16
CA ALA A 9 14.29 10.04 0.26
C ALA A 9 14.82 9.74 -1.15
N VAL A 10 13.92 9.43 -2.09
CA VAL A 10 14.25 9.10 -3.49
C VAL A 10 13.27 9.75 -4.44
N ASN A 11 13.72 10.17 -5.61
CA ASN A 11 12.81 10.65 -6.65
C ASN A 11 12.40 9.48 -7.55
N VAL A 12 11.11 9.38 -7.85
CA VAL A 12 10.59 8.29 -8.70
C VAL A 12 11.18 8.33 -10.10
N ASN A 13 11.62 9.49 -10.60
CA ASN A 13 12.22 9.60 -11.93
C ASN A 13 13.58 8.88 -12.03
N ASP A 14 14.26 8.71 -10.90
CA ASP A 14 15.56 8.03 -10.83
C ASP A 14 15.43 6.51 -10.66
N MET A 15 14.19 6.00 -10.58
CA MET A 15 13.93 4.58 -10.31
C MET A 15 13.56 3.82 -11.58
N PRO A 16 14.00 2.55 -11.72
CA PRO A 16 13.59 1.71 -12.84
C PRO A 16 12.14 1.25 -12.71
N TYR A 17 11.52 0.96 -13.85
CA TYR A 17 10.22 0.30 -13.89
C TYR A 17 10.38 -1.23 -13.81
N GLU A 18 9.43 -1.86 -13.11
CA GLU A 18 9.16 -3.29 -13.15
C GLU A 18 7.85 -3.54 -13.90
N GLU A 19 7.76 -4.66 -14.59
CA GLU A 19 6.52 -5.10 -15.23
C GLU A 19 5.77 -6.09 -14.33
N VAL A 20 4.47 -5.85 -14.12
CA VAL A 20 3.57 -6.75 -13.40
C VAL A 20 2.60 -7.38 -14.40
N ARG A 21 2.87 -8.65 -14.77
CA ARG A 21 2.00 -9.46 -15.64
C ARG A 21 1.08 -10.31 -14.76
N ARG A 22 0.88 -11.43 -14.70
CA ARG A 22 0.02 -12.33 -13.91
C ARG A 22 -1.31 -12.61 -14.59
N GLY A 23 -1.25 -12.99 -15.87
CA GLY A 23 -2.43 -13.41 -16.63
C GLY A 23 -3.44 -12.30 -16.95
N ARG A 24 -3.05 -11.02 -16.81
CA ARG A 24 -3.90 -9.88 -17.17
C ARG A 24 -3.69 -9.45 -18.62
N VAL A 25 -4.68 -8.79 -19.20
CA VAL A 25 -4.68 -8.39 -20.62
C VAL A 25 -3.52 -7.45 -20.95
N ARG A 26 -3.24 -6.50 -20.06
CA ARG A 26 -2.16 -5.51 -20.18
C ARG A 26 -1.25 -5.60 -18.98
N THR A 27 -0.02 -5.14 -19.16
CA THR A 27 1.01 -5.13 -18.12
C THR A 27 1.02 -3.78 -17.42
N ILE A 28 0.89 -3.76 -16.11
CA ILE A 28 1.15 -2.57 -15.30
C ILE A 28 2.65 -2.40 -15.20
N ARG A 29 3.13 -1.17 -15.45
CA ARG A 29 4.50 -0.78 -15.13
C ARG A 29 4.50 -0.09 -13.77
N ARG A 30 5.42 -0.46 -12.91
CA ARG A 30 5.51 0.14 -11.58
C ARG A 30 6.95 0.41 -11.17
N LYS A 31 7.13 1.36 -10.27
CA LYS A 31 8.36 1.59 -9.50
C LYS A 31 8.05 1.26 -8.06
N ARG A 32 8.75 0.29 -7.50
CA ARG A 32 8.56 -0.10 -6.10
C ARG A 32 9.29 0.91 -5.22
N LEU A 33 8.54 1.65 -4.41
CA LEU A 33 9.08 2.64 -3.49
C LEU A 33 9.57 1.93 -2.24
N PRO A 34 10.82 2.16 -1.81
CA PRO A 34 11.38 1.47 -0.65
C PRO A 34 10.57 1.75 0.62
N LEU A 35 10.07 0.70 1.23
CA LEU A 35 9.22 0.75 2.42
C LEU A 35 9.54 -0.47 3.28
N ASP A 36 9.95 -0.24 4.52
CA ASP A 36 10.23 -1.29 5.48
C ASP A 36 9.59 -0.95 6.82
N SER A 37 8.71 -1.83 7.30
CA SER A 37 8.09 -1.68 8.61
C SER A 37 9.07 -1.93 9.77
N GLY A 38 10.21 -2.56 9.50
CA GLY A 38 11.10 -3.09 10.53
C GLY A 38 10.52 -4.31 11.27
N ILE A 39 9.33 -4.78 10.90
CA ILE A 39 8.61 -5.87 11.56
C ILE A 39 8.32 -6.97 10.54
N PRO A 40 8.98 -8.14 10.63
CA PRO A 40 8.83 -9.22 9.64
C PRO A 40 7.41 -9.71 9.40
N SER A 41 6.51 -9.58 10.37
CA SER A 41 5.11 -9.97 10.25
C SER A 41 4.21 -8.91 9.61
N VAL A 42 4.72 -7.71 9.36
CA VAL A 42 3.96 -6.61 8.74
C VAL A 42 4.46 -6.42 7.32
N THR A 43 3.67 -6.85 6.35
CA THR A 43 3.97 -6.72 4.94
C THR A 43 3.31 -5.46 4.37
N LEU A 44 4.13 -4.63 3.74
CA LEU A 44 3.75 -3.36 3.12
C LEU A 44 4.36 -3.31 1.72
N GLU A 45 3.62 -2.79 0.76
CA GLU A 45 4.14 -2.48 -0.57
C GLU A 45 3.63 -1.14 -1.04
N PHE A 46 4.52 -0.20 -1.34
CA PHE A 46 4.17 1.09 -1.91
C PHE A 46 4.78 1.25 -3.29
N SER A 47 3.96 1.61 -4.26
CA SER A 47 4.37 1.67 -5.66
C SER A 47 3.84 2.92 -6.35
N TYR A 48 4.66 3.48 -7.24
CA TYR A 48 4.23 4.37 -8.31
C TYR A 48 3.91 3.49 -9.53
N CYS A 49 2.67 3.57 -10.02
CA CYS A 49 2.16 2.68 -11.06
C CYS A 49 1.73 3.46 -12.30
N ILE A 50 1.97 2.88 -13.47
CA ILE A 50 1.33 3.26 -14.74
C ILE A 50 0.40 2.12 -15.13
N VAL A 51 -0.89 2.40 -15.11
CA VAL A 51 -1.95 1.49 -15.57
C VAL A 51 -2.27 1.88 -17.01
N PRO A 52 -1.94 1.03 -18.00
CA PRO A 52 -2.06 1.40 -19.40
C PRO A 52 -3.50 1.34 -19.89
N ASP A 53 -3.75 2.06 -20.98
CA ASP A 53 -5.00 1.94 -21.75
C ASP A 53 -5.33 0.48 -22.09
N GLY A 54 -6.60 0.12 -21.99
CA GLY A 54 -7.09 -1.23 -22.22
C GLY A 54 -6.73 -2.25 -21.13
N TYR A 55 -6.17 -1.82 -19.99
CA TYR A 55 -6.01 -2.70 -18.84
C TYR A 55 -7.38 -3.14 -18.33
N PHE A 56 -7.48 -4.44 -18.07
CA PHE A 56 -8.72 -5.04 -17.55
C PHE A 56 -8.42 -5.99 -16.39
N THR A 57 -9.26 -5.91 -15.36
CA THR A 57 -9.35 -6.93 -14.33
C THR A 57 -10.83 -7.15 -13.97
N PRO A 58 -11.28 -8.41 -13.77
CA PRO A 58 -12.66 -8.70 -13.40
C PRO A 58 -12.98 -8.15 -12.00
N ARG A 59 -14.22 -8.25 -11.60
CA ARG A 59 -14.63 -7.95 -10.22
C ARG A 59 -13.93 -8.91 -9.26
N HIS A 60 -13.23 -8.39 -8.28
CA HIS A 60 -12.41 -9.17 -7.34
C HIS A 60 -12.34 -8.48 -5.97
N LYS A 61 -11.64 -9.11 -5.04
CA LYS A 61 -11.33 -8.59 -3.71
C LYS A 61 -9.94 -9.05 -3.27
N HIS A 62 -9.38 -8.44 -2.26
CA HIS A 62 -8.06 -8.78 -1.72
C HIS A 62 -8.13 -9.13 -0.23
N ASN A 63 -7.11 -9.83 0.25
CA ASN A 63 -6.87 -10.12 1.67
C ASN A 63 -5.94 -9.07 2.32
N PHE A 64 -6.01 -7.85 1.83
CA PHE A 64 -5.24 -6.72 2.32
C PHE A 64 -6.00 -5.42 2.06
N ASP A 65 -5.63 -4.41 2.82
CA ASP A 65 -6.09 -3.04 2.59
C ASP A 65 -5.27 -2.38 1.49
N GLN A 66 -5.89 -1.47 0.73
CA GLN A 66 -5.20 -0.74 -0.32
C GLN A 66 -5.64 0.72 -0.34
N ILE A 67 -4.65 1.62 -0.50
CA ILE A 67 -4.88 3.03 -0.77
C ILE A 67 -4.39 3.32 -2.18
N ARG A 68 -5.19 4.04 -2.96
CA ARG A 68 -4.85 4.49 -4.31
C ARG A 68 -5.02 6.00 -4.39
N TYR A 69 -4.03 6.67 -4.97
CA TYR A 69 -4.08 8.10 -5.25
C TYR A 69 -3.73 8.35 -6.71
N THR A 70 -4.62 9.00 -7.44
CA THR A 70 -4.42 9.29 -8.88
C THR A 70 -3.57 10.53 -9.08
N LEU A 71 -2.46 10.39 -9.80
CA LEU A 71 -1.56 11.49 -10.15
C LEU A 71 -1.95 12.12 -11.49
N SER A 72 -2.18 11.30 -12.52
CA SER A 72 -2.60 11.74 -13.85
C SER A 72 -3.49 10.72 -14.54
N GLY A 73 -4.25 11.14 -15.54
CA GLY A 73 -5.28 10.30 -16.15
C GLY A 73 -6.46 10.07 -15.21
N VAL A 74 -7.30 9.09 -15.50
CA VAL A 74 -8.45 8.71 -14.67
C VAL A 74 -8.33 7.23 -14.35
N GLN A 75 -8.33 6.88 -13.07
CA GLN A 75 -8.25 5.48 -12.65
C GLN A 75 -9.64 4.87 -12.55
N SER A 76 -9.94 3.90 -13.41
CA SER A 76 -11.17 3.12 -13.31
C SER A 76 -11.13 2.18 -12.11
N THR A 77 -12.21 2.16 -11.31
CA THR A 77 -12.34 1.23 -10.16
C THR A 77 -13.53 0.27 -10.30
N GLY A 78 -14.42 0.54 -11.26
CA GLY A 78 -15.67 -0.21 -11.45
C GLY A 78 -16.77 0.14 -10.44
N LEU A 79 -16.52 1.08 -9.52
CA LEU A 79 -17.49 1.61 -8.54
C LEU A 79 -17.57 3.13 -8.58
N GLY A 80 -16.87 3.73 -9.49
CA GLY A 80 -16.62 5.15 -9.68
C GLY A 80 -15.16 5.31 -10.10
N ASP A 81 -14.86 6.41 -10.74
CA ASP A 81 -13.52 6.69 -11.24
C ASP A 81 -12.82 7.65 -10.29
N LEU A 82 -11.50 7.51 -10.17
CA LEU A 82 -10.66 8.44 -9.43
C LEU A 82 -9.95 9.37 -10.42
N ALA A 83 -10.37 10.63 -10.43
CA ALA A 83 -9.71 11.68 -11.21
C ALA A 83 -8.36 12.09 -10.58
N PRO A 84 -7.51 12.84 -11.30
CA PRO A 84 -6.27 13.36 -10.73
C PRO A 84 -6.49 14.13 -9.44
N GLY A 85 -5.72 13.80 -8.41
CA GLY A 85 -5.85 14.38 -7.07
C GLY A 85 -6.86 13.68 -6.16
N GLU A 86 -7.58 12.68 -6.63
CA GLU A 86 -8.52 11.91 -5.82
C GLU A 86 -7.89 10.63 -5.25
N CYS A 87 -8.45 10.17 -4.15
CA CYS A 87 -7.95 9.04 -3.39
C CYS A 87 -9.06 8.03 -3.09
N GLY A 88 -8.72 6.74 -3.13
CA GLY A 88 -9.60 5.65 -2.75
C GLY A 88 -8.98 4.76 -1.68
N TYR A 89 -9.76 4.38 -0.68
CA TYR A 89 -9.44 3.34 0.28
C TYR A 89 -10.23 2.08 -0.04
N PHE A 90 -9.54 0.99 -0.30
CA PHE A 90 -10.08 -0.32 -0.68
C PHE A 90 -9.83 -1.31 0.47
N PRO A 91 -10.81 -1.52 1.35
CA PRO A 91 -10.63 -2.38 2.50
C PRO A 91 -10.57 -3.85 2.10
N GLU A 92 -9.86 -4.63 2.91
CA GLU A 92 -9.82 -6.08 2.83
C GLU A 92 -11.22 -6.68 2.72
N GLY A 93 -11.38 -7.68 1.86
CA GLY A 93 -12.63 -8.41 1.65
C GLY A 93 -13.69 -7.67 0.83
N SER A 94 -13.57 -6.36 0.59
CA SER A 94 -14.52 -5.59 -0.22
C SER A 94 -14.34 -5.88 -1.70
N TYR A 95 -15.47 -6.15 -2.39
CA TYR A 95 -15.47 -6.33 -3.84
C TYR A 95 -15.41 -5.00 -4.58
N TYR A 96 -14.57 -4.94 -5.61
CA TYR A 96 -14.55 -3.84 -6.58
C TYR A 96 -14.22 -4.34 -7.99
N GLY A 97 -14.40 -3.49 -8.98
CA GLY A 97 -14.30 -3.85 -10.38
C GLY A 97 -15.65 -4.26 -10.98
N PRO A 98 -15.69 -4.66 -12.26
CA PRO A 98 -14.54 -4.79 -13.15
C PRO A 98 -13.85 -3.45 -13.40
N GLN A 99 -12.52 -3.46 -13.46
CA GLN A 99 -11.74 -2.29 -13.85
C GLN A 99 -11.51 -2.36 -15.36
N LYS A 100 -11.90 -1.32 -16.06
CA LYS A 100 -11.68 -1.14 -17.49
C LYS A 100 -10.99 0.20 -17.67
N GLN A 101 -9.71 0.19 -17.90
CA GLN A 101 -8.93 1.41 -18.01
C GLN A 101 -9.07 2.00 -19.41
N GLU A 102 -9.50 3.25 -19.48
CA GLU A 102 -9.57 4.06 -20.70
C GLU A 102 -8.53 5.18 -20.62
N GLY A 103 -7.52 5.12 -21.47
CA GLY A 103 -6.34 5.95 -21.40
C GLY A 103 -5.35 5.53 -20.29
N ASP A 104 -4.11 5.97 -20.41
CA ASP A 104 -3.09 5.73 -19.40
C ASP A 104 -3.40 6.49 -18.10
N CYS A 105 -3.13 5.87 -16.96
CA CYS A 105 -3.28 6.46 -15.64
C CYS A 105 -2.01 6.27 -14.82
N GLU A 106 -1.54 7.33 -14.18
CA GLU A 106 -0.47 7.27 -13.18
C GLU A 106 -1.05 7.37 -11.78
N CYS A 107 -0.64 6.47 -10.90
CA CYS A 107 -1.16 6.45 -9.54
C CYS A 107 -0.15 5.94 -8.52
N LEU A 108 -0.34 6.34 -7.27
CA LEU A 108 0.32 5.77 -6.12
C LEU A 108 -0.57 4.69 -5.52
N VAL A 109 0.02 3.55 -5.18
CA VAL A 109 -0.70 2.40 -4.60
C VAL A 109 0.06 1.91 -3.38
N LEU A 110 -0.54 2.03 -2.20
CA LEU A 110 -0.09 1.37 -0.98
C LEU A 110 -0.97 0.14 -0.75
N GLN A 111 -0.32 -1.00 -0.59
CA GLN A 111 -0.93 -2.26 -0.15
C GLN A 111 -0.36 -2.61 1.21
N PHE A 112 -1.19 -2.97 2.16
CA PHE A 112 -0.77 -3.29 3.51
C PHE A 112 -1.73 -4.30 4.14
N GLN A 113 -1.19 -5.06 5.08
CA GLN A 113 -1.94 -6.08 5.80
C GLN A 113 -3.24 -5.52 6.36
N GLY A 114 -4.35 -6.21 6.09
CA GLY A 114 -5.66 -5.84 6.57
C GLY A 114 -5.95 -6.38 7.99
N PRO A 115 -7.19 -6.16 8.49
CA PRO A 115 -7.61 -6.57 9.82
C PRO A 115 -7.52 -8.07 10.11
N SER A 116 -7.60 -8.94 9.10
CA SER A 116 -7.48 -10.39 9.28
C SER A 116 -6.08 -10.83 9.72
N GLY A 117 -5.08 -9.99 9.45
CA GLY A 117 -3.68 -10.36 9.65
C GLY A 117 -3.12 -11.30 8.57
N GLU A 118 -3.89 -11.60 7.52
CA GLU A 118 -3.38 -12.38 6.38
C GLU A 118 -2.23 -11.65 5.69
N ARG A 119 -1.20 -12.40 5.34
CA ARG A 119 -0.03 -11.77 4.75
C ARG A 119 -0.26 -11.37 3.29
N LEU A 120 0.30 -10.25 2.90
CA LEU A 120 0.50 -9.86 1.52
C LEU A 120 1.76 -10.59 1.01
N LEU A 121 1.63 -11.34 -0.09
CA LEU A 121 2.81 -11.94 -0.75
C LEU A 121 3.65 -10.87 -1.43
N SER A 122 4.95 -10.99 -1.32
CA SER A 122 5.88 -10.17 -2.07
C SER A 122 5.71 -10.39 -3.57
N ASN A 123 6.20 -9.45 -4.38
CA ASN A 123 6.15 -9.61 -5.83
C ASN A 123 6.98 -10.80 -6.33
N GLU A 124 8.08 -11.07 -5.67
CA GLU A 124 8.96 -12.20 -5.93
C GLU A 124 8.23 -13.51 -5.69
N GLU A 125 7.57 -13.66 -4.56
CA GLU A 125 6.76 -14.85 -4.22
C GLU A 125 5.61 -15.03 -5.20
N MET A 126 4.90 -13.95 -5.51
CA MET A 126 3.80 -13.97 -6.48
C MET A 126 4.26 -14.38 -7.87
N ASN A 127 5.40 -13.87 -8.35
CA ASN A 127 5.92 -14.21 -9.67
C ASN A 127 6.44 -15.66 -9.70
N ALA A 128 7.21 -16.08 -8.70
CA ALA A 128 7.72 -17.44 -8.62
C ALA A 128 6.58 -18.47 -8.60
N THR A 129 5.51 -18.20 -7.84
CA THR A 129 4.35 -19.08 -7.76
C THR A 129 3.53 -19.06 -9.05
N TYR A 130 3.38 -17.92 -9.70
CA TYR A 130 2.74 -17.82 -11.01
C TYR A 130 3.48 -18.66 -12.06
N GLU A 131 4.81 -18.54 -12.16
CA GLU A 131 5.63 -19.33 -13.09
C GLU A 131 5.54 -20.84 -12.78
N LYS A 132 5.54 -21.22 -11.51
CA LYS A 132 5.33 -22.62 -11.10
C LYS A 132 3.98 -23.15 -11.59
N LEU A 133 2.90 -22.39 -11.43
CA LEU A 133 1.56 -22.75 -11.93
C LEU A 133 1.54 -22.89 -13.46
N ILE A 134 2.15 -21.96 -14.19
CA ILE A 134 2.25 -22.03 -15.66
C ILE A 134 3.04 -23.29 -16.09
N ALA A 135 4.12 -23.61 -15.41
CA ALA A 135 4.95 -24.78 -15.73
C ALA A 135 4.21 -26.13 -15.61
N VAL A 136 3.20 -26.19 -14.74
CA VAL A 136 2.33 -27.38 -14.60
C VAL A 136 1.05 -27.30 -15.45
N GLY A 137 0.97 -26.34 -16.38
CA GLY A 137 -0.11 -26.22 -17.34
C GLY A 137 -1.33 -25.42 -16.87
N ALA A 138 -1.19 -24.62 -15.81
CA ALA A 138 -2.27 -23.70 -15.39
C ALA A 138 -2.55 -22.65 -16.46
N VAL A 139 -3.82 -22.33 -16.64
CA VAL A 139 -4.28 -21.32 -17.60
C VAL A 139 -4.81 -20.11 -16.85
N PHE A 140 -4.29 -18.93 -17.21
CA PHE A 140 -4.77 -17.64 -16.73
C PHE A 140 -5.29 -16.82 -17.92
N GLU A 141 -6.49 -16.36 -17.85
CA GLU A 141 -7.14 -15.60 -18.91
C GLU A 141 -7.89 -14.40 -18.35
N ASN A 142 -7.54 -13.20 -18.78
CA ASN A 142 -8.17 -11.96 -18.37
C ASN A 142 -8.22 -11.76 -16.85
N GLY A 143 -7.17 -12.15 -16.13
CA GLY A 143 -7.10 -12.07 -14.67
C GLY A 143 -7.84 -13.18 -13.93
N VAL A 144 -8.28 -14.23 -14.63
CA VAL A 144 -8.96 -15.40 -14.06
C VAL A 144 -8.11 -16.65 -14.25
N TYR A 145 -7.85 -17.35 -13.16
CA TYR A 145 -7.32 -18.71 -13.18
C TYR A 145 -8.40 -19.71 -13.60
N LYS A 146 -8.13 -20.50 -14.63
CA LYS A 146 -9.02 -21.53 -15.19
C LYS A 146 -8.65 -22.91 -14.64
N GLY A 147 -9.12 -23.21 -13.45
CA GLY A 147 -8.92 -24.51 -12.81
C GLY A 147 -10.05 -25.50 -13.05
N LYS A 148 -9.85 -26.71 -12.53
CA LYS A 148 -10.88 -27.75 -12.47
C LYS A 148 -11.00 -28.29 -11.05
N LYS A 149 -12.21 -28.64 -10.65
CA LYS A 149 -12.47 -29.39 -9.43
C LYS A 149 -12.14 -30.89 -9.63
N PRO A 150 -12.04 -31.70 -8.55
CA PRO A 150 -11.84 -33.14 -8.67
C PRO A 150 -12.88 -33.87 -9.52
N ASP A 151 -14.11 -33.34 -9.59
CA ASP A 151 -15.20 -33.87 -10.42
C ASP A 151 -15.14 -33.43 -11.88
N GLY A 152 -14.06 -32.67 -12.26
CA GLY A 152 -13.86 -32.15 -13.61
C GLY A 152 -14.61 -30.85 -13.93
N SER A 153 -15.49 -30.36 -13.05
CA SER A 153 -16.20 -29.10 -13.25
C SER A 153 -15.26 -27.88 -13.15
N PRO A 154 -15.56 -26.77 -13.83
CA PRO A 154 -14.73 -25.56 -13.76
C PRO A 154 -14.56 -25.03 -12.34
N LYS A 155 -13.32 -24.67 -11.97
CA LYS A 155 -12.96 -23.94 -10.75
C LYS A 155 -12.27 -22.66 -11.19
N ASN A 156 -13.03 -21.62 -11.49
CA ASN A 156 -12.48 -20.31 -11.84
C ASN A 156 -12.30 -19.48 -10.57
N LYS A 157 -11.11 -18.86 -10.43
CA LYS A 157 -10.77 -17.97 -9.32
C LYS A 157 -10.12 -16.69 -9.86
N ASP A 158 -10.10 -15.63 -9.06
CA ASP A 158 -9.23 -14.51 -9.33
C ASP A 158 -7.77 -14.99 -9.40
N SER A 159 -6.98 -14.42 -10.29
CA SER A 159 -5.59 -14.85 -10.48
C SER A 159 -4.73 -14.64 -9.24
N TYR A 160 -4.97 -13.55 -8.48
CA TYR A 160 -4.27 -13.30 -7.23
C TYR A 160 -4.61 -14.37 -6.18
N GLU A 161 -5.90 -14.66 -5.99
CA GLU A 161 -6.39 -15.67 -5.05
C GLU A 161 -5.78 -17.05 -5.36
N ALA A 162 -5.79 -17.46 -6.63
CA ALA A 162 -5.22 -18.75 -7.04
C ALA A 162 -3.72 -18.85 -6.78
N ILE A 163 -2.96 -17.79 -7.05
CA ILE A 163 -1.51 -17.75 -6.79
C ILE A 163 -1.24 -17.78 -5.30
N TRP A 164 -2.00 -17.01 -4.51
CA TRP A 164 -1.86 -16.95 -3.06
C TRP A 164 -2.10 -18.33 -2.42
N GLU A 165 -3.18 -19.01 -2.80
CA GLU A 165 -3.53 -20.34 -2.30
C GLU A 165 -2.48 -21.41 -2.66
N GLU A 166 -1.94 -21.36 -3.87
CA GLU A 166 -0.85 -22.26 -4.26
C GLU A 166 0.42 -22.02 -3.44
N HIS A 167 0.72 -20.74 -3.14
CA HIS A 167 1.89 -20.39 -2.35
C HIS A 167 1.75 -20.84 -0.89
N GLU A 168 0.61 -20.56 -0.28
CA GLU A 168 0.35 -20.85 1.14
C GLU A 168 -0.10 -22.30 1.39
N GLY A 169 -0.47 -23.05 0.34
CA GLY A 169 -0.94 -24.43 0.45
C GLY A 169 -2.29 -24.60 1.14
N ARG A 170 -3.10 -23.52 1.20
CA ARG A 170 -4.42 -23.51 1.82
C ARG A 170 -5.35 -22.55 1.08
N ASP A 171 -6.66 -22.74 1.26
CA ASP A 171 -7.65 -21.82 0.71
C ASP A 171 -7.55 -20.44 1.38
N LEU A 172 -7.69 -19.38 0.59
CA LEU A 172 -7.75 -18.01 1.08
C LEU A 172 -9.14 -17.71 1.65
N THR A 173 -9.18 -17.34 2.91
CA THR A 173 -10.41 -16.91 3.58
C THR A 173 -10.44 -15.41 3.69
N PHE A 174 -11.60 -14.82 3.42
CA PHE A 174 -11.78 -13.37 3.52
C PHE A 174 -12.68 -13.05 4.72
N PRO A 175 -12.33 -12.09 5.54
CA PRO A 175 -13.22 -11.60 6.58
C PRO A 175 -14.43 -10.91 5.93
N SER A 176 -15.50 -10.73 6.71
CA SER A 176 -16.57 -9.81 6.31
C SER A 176 -15.98 -8.41 6.20
N PRO A 177 -16.12 -7.72 5.07
CA PRO A 177 -15.51 -6.43 4.89
C PRO A 177 -16.10 -5.42 5.88
N ARG A 178 -15.24 -4.59 6.47
CA ARG A 178 -15.64 -3.51 7.37
C ARG A 178 -16.50 -2.47 6.67
N TYR A 179 -16.15 -2.15 5.43
CA TYR A 179 -16.91 -1.29 4.54
C TYR A 179 -17.43 -2.14 3.38
N ARG A 180 -18.72 -2.00 3.08
CA ARG A 180 -19.34 -2.75 1.98
C ARG A 180 -18.64 -2.49 0.64
N ASP A 181 -18.35 -1.23 0.39
CA ASP A 181 -17.74 -0.74 -0.84
C ASP A 181 -16.47 0.06 -0.50
N PRO A 182 -15.51 0.18 -1.40
CA PRO A 182 -14.39 1.11 -1.27
C PRO A 182 -14.85 2.55 -1.00
N VAL A 183 -14.05 3.29 -0.23
CA VAL A 183 -14.33 4.68 0.14
C VAL A 183 -13.59 5.61 -0.80
N MET A 184 -14.35 6.33 -1.64
CA MET A 184 -13.79 7.32 -2.58
C MET A 184 -13.76 8.69 -1.91
N MET A 185 -12.65 9.41 -2.06
CA MET A 185 -12.39 10.71 -1.43
C MET A 185 -12.02 11.73 -2.50
N ILE A 186 -12.95 12.66 -2.76
CA ILE A 186 -12.75 13.79 -3.67
C ILE A 186 -11.97 14.86 -2.91
N ALA A 187 -10.65 14.84 -2.99
CA ALA A 187 -9.80 15.67 -2.15
C ALA A 187 -10.03 17.19 -2.31
N GLY A 188 -10.61 17.62 -3.45
CA GLY A 188 -11.00 19.00 -3.69
C GLY A 188 -12.09 19.54 -2.73
N GLU A 189 -12.92 18.66 -2.19
CA GLU A 189 -14.01 19.01 -1.26
C GLU A 189 -13.53 19.22 0.18
N TYR A 190 -12.30 18.77 0.50
CA TYR A 190 -11.70 18.90 1.81
C TYR A 190 -10.83 20.16 1.89
N ARG A 191 -10.91 20.86 3.03
CA ARG A 191 -10.17 22.11 3.23
C ARG A 191 -8.82 21.86 3.89
N PHE A 192 -7.83 22.65 3.51
CA PHE A 192 -6.60 22.78 4.29
C PHE A 192 -6.87 23.57 5.57
N VAL A 193 -6.38 23.03 6.68
CA VAL A 193 -6.46 23.65 8.01
C VAL A 193 -5.05 24.03 8.44
N ARG A 194 -4.85 25.25 8.93
CA ARG A 194 -3.55 25.69 9.47
C ARG A 194 -3.18 24.86 10.70
N ASP A 195 -1.96 24.38 10.71
CA ASP A 195 -1.41 23.78 11.91
C ASP A 195 -1.14 24.87 12.95
N ARG A 196 -1.70 24.73 14.13
CA ARG A 196 -1.56 25.73 15.20
C ARG A 196 -0.18 25.74 15.85
N LYS A 197 0.56 24.62 15.73
CA LYS A 197 1.88 24.44 16.34
C LYS A 197 3.03 24.77 15.37
N ARG A 198 2.77 24.71 14.07
CA ARG A 198 3.80 24.82 13.02
C ARG A 198 3.44 25.95 12.05
N ALA A 199 4.15 27.08 12.17
CA ALA A 199 3.92 28.25 11.31
C ALA A 199 4.15 27.90 9.82
N GLY A 200 3.23 28.34 8.95
CA GLY A 200 3.30 28.10 7.52
C GLY A 200 2.97 26.68 7.08
N VAL A 201 2.56 25.80 8.01
CA VAL A 201 2.14 24.43 7.73
C VAL A 201 0.62 24.34 7.71
N GLU A 202 0.08 23.64 6.73
CA GLU A 202 -1.34 23.35 6.59
C GLU A 202 -1.55 21.87 6.35
N ILE A 203 -2.60 21.29 6.92
CA ILE A 203 -2.96 19.88 6.82
C ILE A 203 -4.35 19.75 6.21
N LYS A 204 -4.51 18.81 5.30
CA LYS A 204 -5.81 18.37 4.81
C LYS A 204 -5.94 16.90 5.17
N HIS A 205 -6.85 16.58 6.07
CA HIS A 205 -7.14 15.21 6.47
C HIS A 205 -8.31 14.66 5.63
N LEU A 206 -8.11 13.54 4.95
CA LEU A 206 -9.16 12.88 4.18
C LEU A 206 -9.89 11.83 5.00
N GLY A 207 -9.19 11.08 5.83
CA GLY A 207 -9.78 10.07 6.68
C GLY A 207 -8.75 9.29 7.49
N THR A 208 -9.26 8.59 8.52
CA THR A 208 -8.50 7.59 9.28
C THR A 208 -9.28 6.29 9.22
N PHE A 209 -8.63 5.22 8.78
CA PHE A 209 -9.28 3.97 8.44
C PHE A 209 -8.80 2.82 9.31
N ASN A 210 -9.73 1.92 9.61
CA ASN A 210 -9.59 0.68 10.37
C ASN A 210 -9.00 0.84 11.80
N GLU A 211 -8.80 -0.28 12.48
CA GLU A 211 -8.17 -0.36 13.81
C GLU A 211 -6.71 0.09 13.80
N LEU A 212 -6.08 -0.03 12.63
CA LEU A 212 -4.68 0.32 12.41
C LEU A 212 -4.49 1.83 12.31
N ARG A 213 -5.59 2.59 12.31
CA ARG A 213 -5.62 4.05 12.30
C ARG A 213 -4.81 4.67 11.15
N THR A 214 -4.81 3.99 10.00
CA THR A 214 -4.13 4.49 8.80
C THR A 214 -4.73 5.82 8.39
N GLY A 215 -3.95 6.87 8.49
CA GLY A 215 -4.36 8.24 8.16
C GLY A 215 -3.98 8.59 6.73
N ILE A 216 -4.90 9.24 5.99
CA ILE A 216 -4.68 9.69 4.62
C ILE A 216 -4.93 11.19 4.54
N GLY A 217 -4.05 11.93 3.87
CA GLY A 217 -4.22 13.37 3.74
C GLY A 217 -3.15 14.07 2.91
N PHE A 218 -3.02 15.35 3.17
CA PHE A 218 -2.02 16.21 2.54
C PHE A 218 -1.37 17.10 3.59
N LEU A 219 -0.09 17.33 3.39
CA LEU A 219 0.71 18.34 4.08
C LEU A 219 1.09 19.42 3.08
N ARG A 220 0.81 20.69 3.39
CA ARG A 220 1.23 21.82 2.56
C ARG A 220 2.10 22.77 3.37
N LEU A 221 3.25 23.08 2.82
CA LEU A 221 4.16 24.12 3.28
C LEU A 221 3.93 25.37 2.46
N ARG A 222 3.63 26.50 3.10
CA ARG A 222 3.52 27.80 2.44
C ARG A 222 4.88 28.31 1.99
N PRO A 223 4.94 29.27 1.03
CA PRO A 223 6.18 29.92 0.67
C PRO A 223 6.96 30.42 1.90
N GLY A 224 8.24 30.10 1.95
CA GLY A 224 9.13 30.44 3.06
C GLY A 224 8.97 29.59 4.33
N ALA A 225 8.08 28.60 4.35
CA ALA A 225 7.84 27.76 5.51
C ALA A 225 9.01 26.80 5.80
N THR A 226 9.13 26.46 7.07
CA THR A 226 10.05 25.47 7.58
C THR A 226 9.27 24.44 8.39
N LEU A 227 9.46 23.17 8.05
CA LEU A 227 9.00 22.04 8.86
C LEU A 227 10.20 21.50 9.65
N ALA A 228 10.18 21.74 10.96
CA ALA A 228 11.26 21.32 11.84
C ALA A 228 11.44 19.79 11.81
N GLY A 229 12.66 19.34 11.82
CA GLY A 229 13.01 17.94 12.04
C GLY A 229 12.80 17.52 13.49
N GLY A 230 12.97 16.25 13.76
CA GLY A 230 12.84 15.68 15.10
C GLY A 230 12.65 14.16 15.02
N GLU A 231 12.38 13.55 16.16
CA GLU A 231 12.06 12.14 16.24
C GLU A 231 10.67 11.88 15.66
N GLN A 232 10.56 10.84 14.82
CA GLN A 232 9.34 10.44 14.16
C GLN A 232 8.56 9.47 15.07
N GLU A 233 7.43 9.92 15.59
CA GLU A 233 6.61 9.10 16.48
C GLU A 233 5.93 7.95 15.74
N ASP A 234 5.31 8.24 14.59
CA ASP A 234 4.64 7.25 13.73
C ASP A 234 5.38 7.11 12.40
N ALA A 235 5.33 5.93 11.80
CA ALA A 235 5.80 5.78 10.43
C ALA A 235 4.91 6.59 9.48
N GLU A 236 5.52 7.34 8.56
CA GLU A 236 4.81 8.21 7.62
C GLU A 236 5.42 8.13 6.21
N ILE A 237 4.53 8.11 5.23
CA ILE A 237 4.85 8.27 3.81
C ILE A 237 4.53 9.71 3.43
N ARG A 238 5.45 10.37 2.71
CA ARG A 238 5.21 11.66 2.03
C ARG A 238 5.63 11.55 0.58
N PHE A 239 4.76 11.93 -0.33
CA PHE A 239 5.06 12.03 -1.75
C PHE A 239 4.89 13.48 -2.20
N LEU A 240 5.95 14.11 -2.69
CA LEU A 240 5.94 15.50 -3.11
C LEU A 240 5.22 15.64 -4.45
N LEU A 241 4.03 16.26 -4.40
CA LEU A 241 3.14 16.45 -5.53
C LEU A 241 3.40 17.74 -6.29
N ASP A 242 3.85 18.78 -5.59
CA ASP A 242 4.03 20.10 -6.17
C ASP A 242 5.06 20.89 -5.35
N GLY A 243 5.84 21.71 -6.04
CA GLY A 243 6.86 22.57 -5.45
C GLY A 243 8.18 21.86 -5.15
N SER A 244 8.94 22.41 -4.22
CA SER A 244 10.25 21.87 -3.85
C SER A 244 10.59 22.12 -2.38
N VAL A 245 11.41 21.24 -1.82
CA VAL A 245 11.97 21.39 -0.46
C VAL A 245 13.47 21.12 -0.45
N SER A 246 14.18 21.80 0.44
CA SER A 246 15.52 21.41 0.83
C SER A 246 15.41 20.45 2.02
N TYR A 247 16.03 19.27 1.92
CA TYR A 247 16.08 18.24 2.95
C TYR A 247 17.47 17.61 2.99
N ALA A 248 18.09 17.52 4.18
CA ALA A 248 19.44 16.95 4.37
C ALA A 248 20.48 17.50 3.38
N GLY A 249 20.44 18.81 3.09
CA GLY A 249 21.36 19.48 2.18
C GLY A 249 21.07 19.25 0.67
N LYS A 250 20.04 18.49 0.32
CA LYS A 250 19.63 18.22 -1.07
C LYS A 250 18.37 18.97 -1.44
N SER A 251 18.22 19.34 -2.71
CA SER A 251 16.97 19.84 -3.26
C SER A 251 16.11 18.66 -3.68
N CYS A 252 14.90 18.56 -3.13
CA CYS A 252 13.89 17.57 -3.47
C CYS A 252 12.77 18.26 -4.22
N VAL A 253 12.41 17.74 -5.37
CA VAL A 253 11.40 18.28 -6.29
C VAL A 253 10.21 17.33 -6.44
N GLU A 254 9.20 17.71 -7.19
CA GLU A 254 8.05 16.89 -7.54
C GLU A 254 8.47 15.45 -7.91
N GLY A 255 7.70 14.48 -7.44
CA GLY A 255 8.01 13.05 -7.58
C GLY A 255 8.97 12.51 -6.51
N THR A 256 9.46 13.35 -5.56
CA THR A 256 10.26 12.84 -4.45
C THR A 256 9.36 12.14 -3.43
N TYR A 257 9.70 10.89 -3.17
CA TYR A 257 9.12 10.05 -2.13
C TYR A 257 9.97 10.09 -0.88
N PHE A 258 9.33 10.23 0.27
CA PHE A 258 9.95 10.11 1.59
C PHE A 258 9.24 9.00 2.36
N TYR A 259 10.02 8.09 2.94
CA TYR A 259 9.57 7.22 4.00
C TYR A 259 10.25 7.62 5.30
N LEU A 260 9.46 7.93 6.30
CA LEU A 260 9.86 8.38 7.62
C LEU A 260 9.50 7.27 8.60
N PRO A 261 10.41 6.33 8.89
CA PRO A 261 10.12 5.23 9.81
C PRO A 261 9.87 5.72 11.24
N ASN A 262 9.11 4.96 12.01
CA ASN A 262 8.99 5.17 13.46
C ASN A 262 10.38 5.17 14.14
N GLY A 263 10.62 6.11 15.04
CA GLY A 263 11.89 6.29 15.75
C GLY A 263 13.02 6.89 14.90
N ALA A 264 12.80 7.18 13.62
CA ALA A 264 13.81 7.86 12.82
C ALA A 264 13.95 9.33 13.21
N HIS A 265 15.18 9.85 13.20
CA HIS A 265 15.38 11.28 13.31
C HIS A 265 15.26 11.94 11.93
N THR A 266 14.30 12.84 11.77
CA THR A 266 14.08 13.59 10.53
C THR A 266 14.85 14.90 10.53
N GLU A 267 15.37 15.25 9.36
CA GLU A 267 15.98 16.56 9.13
C GLU A 267 14.90 17.63 8.87
N THR A 268 15.29 18.88 9.05
CA THR A 268 14.41 20.03 8.76
C THR A 268 14.16 20.15 7.25
N MET A 269 12.88 20.23 6.85
CA MET A 269 12.47 20.59 5.49
C MET A 269 12.24 22.10 5.37
N ARG A 270 12.75 22.73 4.31
CA ARG A 270 12.55 24.15 4.01
C ARG A 270 12.09 24.30 2.57
N THR A 271 11.15 25.21 2.34
CA THR A 271 10.71 25.58 1.00
C THR A 271 10.81 27.10 0.80
N ARG A 272 11.10 27.53 -0.41
CA ARG A 272 11.04 28.95 -0.80
C ARG A 272 9.68 29.29 -1.42
N GLU A 273 9.19 28.47 -2.31
CA GLU A 273 8.00 28.75 -3.14
C GLU A 273 6.75 28.03 -2.64
N GLY A 274 6.91 27.12 -1.72
CA GLY A 274 5.86 26.24 -1.21
C GLY A 274 6.09 24.80 -1.65
N ALA A 275 5.37 23.89 -0.99
CA ALA A 275 5.39 22.47 -1.33
C ALA A 275 4.11 21.79 -0.85
N THR A 276 3.60 20.84 -1.62
CA THR A 276 2.42 20.03 -1.27
C THR A 276 2.77 18.56 -1.36
N PHE A 277 2.46 17.82 -0.30
CA PHE A 277 2.69 16.38 -0.20
C PHE A 277 1.36 15.64 -0.07
N PHE A 278 1.23 14.52 -0.73
CA PHE A 278 0.31 13.47 -0.32
C PHE A 278 0.94 12.69 0.83
N THR A 279 0.16 12.41 1.88
CA THR A 279 0.68 11.79 3.10
C THR A 279 -0.14 10.59 3.52
N ILE A 280 0.54 9.55 4.01
CA ILE A 280 -0.09 8.41 4.66
C ILE A 280 0.63 8.17 5.98
N SER A 281 -0.10 8.20 7.09
CA SER A 281 0.43 7.86 8.42
C SER A 281 0.07 6.43 8.79
N LEU A 282 1.01 5.72 9.38
CA LEU A 282 0.94 4.29 9.73
C LEU A 282 1.29 4.08 11.21
N PRO A 283 0.47 4.60 12.16
CA PRO A 283 0.75 4.51 13.60
C PRO A 283 0.80 3.07 14.11
N MET A 284 0.10 2.14 13.45
CA MET A 284 0.11 0.72 13.76
C MET A 284 1.51 0.09 13.81
N ILE A 285 2.45 0.58 13.00
CA ILE A 285 3.82 0.03 12.96
C ILE A 285 4.49 0.21 14.30
N ALA A 286 4.37 1.39 14.91
CA ALA A 286 4.90 1.67 16.23
C ALA A 286 4.24 0.80 17.32
N GLU A 287 2.92 0.62 17.25
CA GLU A 287 2.16 -0.17 18.22
C GLU A 287 2.52 -1.65 18.16
N ILE A 288 2.59 -2.24 16.97
CA ILE A 288 2.98 -3.65 16.79
C ILE A 288 4.42 -3.86 17.25
N ALA A 289 5.34 -2.92 16.96
CA ALA A 289 6.71 -2.99 17.44
C ALA A 289 6.80 -2.98 18.97
N ALA A 290 6.04 -2.08 19.62
CA ALA A 290 5.98 -1.98 21.08
C ALA A 290 5.34 -3.20 21.73
N GLU A 291 4.31 -3.79 21.13
CA GLU A 291 3.66 -5.01 21.62
C GLU A 291 4.60 -6.22 21.55
N ARG A 292 5.34 -6.36 20.43
CA ARG A 292 6.35 -7.42 20.30
C ARG A 292 7.48 -7.26 21.31
N ALA A 293 7.97 -6.06 21.54
CA ALA A 293 9.01 -5.83 22.54
C ALA A 293 8.53 -6.28 23.94
N ARG A 294 7.30 -5.93 24.30
CA ARG A 294 6.68 -6.38 25.58
C ARG A 294 6.51 -7.90 25.66
N SER A 295 6.13 -8.54 24.56
CA SER A 295 5.95 -10.00 24.51
C SER A 295 7.27 -10.76 24.63
N MET A 296 8.38 -10.18 24.17
CA MET A 296 9.72 -10.77 24.31
C MET A 296 10.28 -10.62 25.71
N GLU A 297 9.84 -9.63 26.47
CA GLU A 297 10.22 -9.41 27.89
C GLU A 297 9.45 -10.30 28.87
N THR A 298 8.30 -10.88 28.44
CA THR A 298 7.45 -11.74 29.28
C THR A 298 7.56 -13.20 28.84
N PRO A 299 8.22 -14.11 29.62
CA PRO A 299 8.50 -15.49 29.21
C PRO A 299 7.27 -16.37 28.98
N GLU A 300 6.09 -15.97 29.46
CA GLU A 300 4.86 -16.81 29.46
C GLU A 300 4.19 -16.93 28.07
N PHE A 301 4.50 -16.07 27.10
CA PHE A 301 3.85 -16.10 25.77
C PHE A 301 4.65 -16.81 24.69
N ALA A 302 5.83 -17.33 24.96
CA ALA A 302 6.65 -18.09 24.02
C ALA A 302 6.00 -19.43 23.59
N THR A 303 4.92 -19.87 24.25
CA THR A 303 4.27 -21.17 24.02
C THR A 303 2.99 -21.12 23.19
N LEU A 304 2.44 -19.94 22.88
CA LEU A 304 1.18 -19.81 22.12
C LEU A 304 1.32 -19.87 20.58
N GLY A 305 2.54 -19.97 20.08
CA GLY A 305 2.83 -20.04 18.63
C GLY A 305 3.14 -21.45 18.10
N GLN A 306 2.93 -22.52 18.87
CA GLN A 306 3.08 -23.87 18.32
C GLN A 306 1.74 -24.37 17.75
N PRO A 307 1.71 -24.88 16.51
CA PRO A 307 0.51 -25.51 15.97
C PRO A 307 0.11 -26.69 16.86
N VAL A 308 -1.12 -26.69 17.33
CA VAL A 308 -1.72 -27.82 18.04
C VAL A 308 -1.69 -29.02 17.11
N ALA A 309 -0.86 -30.01 17.42
CA ALA A 309 -0.83 -31.26 16.67
C ALA A 309 -2.25 -31.86 16.70
N ALA A 310 -2.82 -32.08 15.51
CA ALA A 310 -4.11 -32.72 15.34
C ALA A 310 -4.07 -34.11 15.97
N GLY A 311 -4.71 -34.24 17.15
CA GLY A 311 -4.89 -35.53 17.82
C GLY A 311 -5.70 -36.44 16.93
N LYS A 312 -5.14 -37.60 16.57
CA LYS A 312 -5.84 -38.69 15.92
C LYS A 312 -6.99 -39.12 16.83
N ALA A 313 -8.22 -38.85 16.40
CA ALA A 313 -9.39 -39.49 17.00
C ALA A 313 -9.36 -41.00 16.67
N ARG A 314 -9.52 -41.82 17.70
CA ARG A 314 -9.78 -43.25 17.59
C ARG A 314 -11.24 -43.50 17.23
#